data_c519cebd0a91ef0ecf08c39b166101a5
#
_entry.id   c519cebd0a91ef0ecf08c39b166101a5
#
_cell.length_a   1.000
_cell.length_b   1.000
_cell.length_c   1.000
_cell.angle_alpha   90.00
_cell.angle_beta   90.00
_cell.angle_gamma   90.00
#
_symmetry.space_group_name_H-M   'P 1'
#
loop_
_entity.id
_entity.type
_entity.pdbx_description
1 polymer ?
#
loop_
_entity_poly.entity_id
_entity_poly.type
_entity_poly.pdbx_seq_one_letter_code
_entity_poly.pdbx_strand_id
1 'polypeptide(L)'
;MSCAVLLVWGLSGCDPQRISELEEGIATETDVRVKFGEPAAVYAEDQGARTFEYPRQPAGQVNYMITIGADGKMSALRQVLKPSNFARVEPGWDKAQVRRLLGLPAKTQRFELKQEEVWDWRFADGQENKRFSVTFDTLGRVTSSATTLNAEELGQKG
;
A
#
# COMPACT_ATOMS: atom_id res chain seq x y z
N MET A 1 37.31 30.14 10.12
CA MET A 1 36.85 28.74 10.02
C MET A 1 35.34 28.73 9.92
N SER A 2 34.80 28.69 8.67
CA SER A 2 33.39 28.67 8.41
C SER A 2 32.94 27.23 8.21
N CYS A 3 32.08 26.74 9.11
CA CYS A 3 31.44 25.43 8.99
C CYS A 3 30.15 25.57 8.11
N ALA A 4 30.24 25.11 6.89
CA ALA A 4 29.07 25.04 5.99
C ALA A 4 28.21 23.83 6.39
N VAL A 5 27.07 24.10 6.97
CA VAL A 5 26.03 23.10 7.21
C VAL A 5 25.29 22.85 5.90
N LEU A 6 25.55 21.70 5.26
CA LEU A 6 24.77 21.21 4.12
C LEU A 6 23.44 20.69 4.64
N LEU A 7 22.39 21.50 4.48
CA LEU A 7 21.00 21.04 4.63
C LEU A 7 20.68 20.12 3.44
N VAL A 8 20.62 18.83 3.70
CA VAL A 8 20.04 17.86 2.78
C VAL A 8 18.52 18.04 2.82
N TRP A 9 17.99 18.77 1.84
CA TRP A 9 16.55 18.83 1.60
C TRP A 9 16.11 17.49 1.02
N GLY A 10 15.42 16.69 1.82
CA GLY A 10 14.74 15.49 1.35
C GLY A 10 13.69 15.89 0.30
N LEU A 11 13.92 15.52 -0.94
CA LEU A 11 12.97 15.66 -2.04
C LEU A 11 11.80 14.71 -1.79
N SER A 12 10.77 15.21 -1.11
CA SER A 12 9.44 14.57 -1.11
C SER A 12 8.80 14.79 -2.49
N GLY A 13 9.32 14.09 -3.50
CA GLY A 13 8.73 14.11 -4.83
C GLY A 13 7.36 13.44 -4.78
N CYS A 14 6.31 14.13 -5.22
CA CYS A 14 4.96 13.61 -5.28
C CYS A 14 4.91 12.35 -6.15
N ASP A 15 4.36 11.24 -5.62
CA ASP A 15 4.21 9.96 -6.35
C ASP A 15 3.54 10.10 -7.73
N PRO A 16 2.54 10.98 -7.97
CA PRO A 16 1.96 11.18 -9.30
C PRO A 16 2.98 11.56 -10.40
N GLN A 17 3.97 12.37 -10.07
CA GLN A 17 5.00 12.77 -11.04
C GLN A 17 5.97 11.62 -11.34
N ARG A 18 6.30 10.81 -10.31
CA ARG A 18 7.15 9.62 -10.48
C ARG A 18 6.47 8.55 -11.33
N ILE A 19 5.16 8.40 -11.17
CA ILE A 19 4.33 7.45 -11.93
C ILE A 19 4.26 7.85 -13.40
N SER A 20 4.08 9.15 -13.71
CA SER A 20 3.97 9.65 -15.09
C SER A 20 5.25 9.44 -15.92
N GLU A 21 6.38 9.21 -15.25
CA GLU A 21 7.67 8.96 -15.89
C GLU A 21 7.94 7.46 -16.15
N LEU A 22 7.05 6.57 -15.66
CA LEU A 22 7.14 5.13 -15.84
C LEU A 22 6.09 4.64 -16.82
N GLU A 23 6.53 4.13 -17.95
CA GLU A 23 5.65 3.61 -18.99
C GLU A 23 5.65 2.07 -18.98
N GLU A 24 4.45 1.46 -18.94
CA GLU A 24 4.27 0.01 -18.99
C GLU A 24 4.84 -0.53 -20.32
N GLY A 25 5.61 -1.62 -20.25
CA GLY A 25 6.29 -2.24 -21.38
C GLY A 25 7.63 -1.59 -21.76
N ILE A 26 7.96 -0.42 -21.21
CA ILE A 26 9.21 0.32 -21.49
C ILE A 26 10.09 0.43 -20.25
N ALA A 27 9.55 0.95 -19.14
CA ALA A 27 10.28 1.13 -17.90
C ALA A 27 10.83 -0.21 -17.38
N THR A 28 12.07 -0.20 -16.94
CA THR A 28 12.77 -1.39 -16.43
C THR A 28 12.58 -1.52 -14.91
N GLU A 29 12.92 -2.69 -14.35
CA GLU A 29 13.01 -2.88 -12.90
C GLU A 29 13.91 -1.80 -12.25
N THR A 30 15.03 -1.46 -12.89
CA THR A 30 15.95 -0.43 -12.38
C THR A 30 15.27 0.93 -12.32
N ASP A 31 14.51 1.31 -13.34
CA ASP A 31 13.77 2.57 -13.35
C ASP A 31 12.74 2.62 -12.22
N VAL A 32 12.03 1.51 -11.97
CA VAL A 32 11.09 1.39 -10.86
C VAL A 32 11.80 1.56 -9.51
N ARG A 33 12.93 0.89 -9.29
CA ARG A 33 13.70 1.00 -8.04
C ARG A 33 14.29 2.40 -7.84
N VAL A 34 14.74 3.06 -8.89
CA VAL A 34 15.22 4.45 -8.82
C VAL A 34 14.10 5.40 -8.38
N LYS A 35 12.88 5.20 -8.88
CA LYS A 35 11.72 6.07 -8.59
C LYS A 35 11.02 5.76 -7.26
N PHE A 36 10.86 4.48 -6.93
CA PHE A 36 10.10 4.01 -5.76
C PHE A 36 10.96 3.53 -4.60
N GLY A 37 12.26 3.30 -4.82
CA GLY A 37 13.16 2.69 -3.85
C GLY A 37 13.05 1.16 -3.82
N GLU A 38 13.52 0.55 -2.73
CA GLU A 38 13.38 -0.89 -2.54
C GLU A 38 11.95 -1.24 -2.15
N PRO A 39 11.38 -2.33 -2.71
CA PRO A 39 10.05 -2.79 -2.35
C PRO A 39 10.01 -3.37 -0.94
N ALA A 40 8.87 -3.22 -0.26
CA ALA A 40 8.64 -3.81 1.06
C ALA A 40 8.49 -5.34 0.99
N ALA A 41 8.06 -5.87 -0.15
CA ALA A 41 8.00 -7.29 -0.44
C ALA A 41 8.08 -7.53 -1.96
N VAL A 42 8.57 -8.71 -2.33
CA VAL A 42 8.60 -9.19 -3.71
C VAL A 42 7.86 -10.53 -3.76
N TYR A 43 6.89 -10.62 -4.63
CA TYR A 43 6.08 -11.81 -4.82
C TYR A 43 6.39 -12.44 -6.18
N ALA A 44 6.66 -13.74 -6.19
CA ALA A 44 6.77 -14.50 -7.43
C ALA A 44 5.39 -14.63 -8.09
N GLU A 45 5.37 -14.44 -9.40
CA GLU A 45 4.22 -14.62 -10.26
C GLU A 45 4.49 -15.74 -11.27
N ASP A 46 3.44 -16.09 -12.01
CA ASP A 46 3.59 -17.07 -13.08
C ASP A 46 4.57 -16.58 -14.17
N GLN A 47 5.17 -17.55 -14.87
CA GLN A 47 6.05 -17.31 -16.01
C GLN A 47 7.28 -16.43 -15.70
N GLY A 48 7.74 -16.41 -14.44
CA GLY A 48 8.95 -15.69 -14.03
C GLY A 48 8.76 -14.18 -13.80
N ALA A 49 7.52 -13.68 -13.86
CA ALA A 49 7.22 -12.32 -13.45
C ALA A 49 7.29 -12.17 -11.92
N ARG A 50 7.38 -10.94 -11.43
CA ARG A 50 7.43 -10.62 -10.00
C ARG A 50 6.58 -9.38 -9.73
N THR A 51 5.85 -9.36 -8.62
CA THR A 51 5.13 -8.16 -8.16
C THR A 51 5.83 -7.56 -6.95
N PHE A 52 6.13 -6.28 -7.02
CA PHE A 52 6.78 -5.48 -6.00
C PHE A 52 5.73 -4.69 -5.21
N GLU A 53 5.80 -4.78 -3.89
CA GLU A 53 4.92 -4.04 -2.98
C GLU A 53 5.59 -2.74 -2.54
N TYR A 54 4.90 -1.61 -2.78
CA TYR A 54 5.33 -0.28 -2.37
C TYR A 54 4.23 0.40 -1.54
N PRO A 55 4.18 0.16 -0.22
CA PRO A 55 3.23 0.83 0.66
C PRO A 55 3.62 2.29 0.86
N ARG A 56 2.61 3.15 0.93
CA ARG A 56 2.75 4.55 1.32
C ARG A 56 2.03 4.86 2.64
N GLN A 57 1.52 3.82 3.29
CA GLN A 57 0.92 3.89 4.63
C GLN A 57 2.03 4.01 5.70
N PRO A 58 1.76 4.67 6.84
CA PRO A 58 0.55 5.44 7.20
C PRO A 58 0.59 6.89 6.71
N ALA A 59 1.71 7.39 6.18
CA ALA A 59 1.89 8.79 5.79
C ALA A 59 1.01 9.19 4.59
N GLY A 60 0.81 8.25 3.64
CA GLY A 60 -0.05 8.43 2.47
C GLY A 60 -1.36 7.63 2.56
N GLN A 61 -2.14 7.68 1.50
CA GLN A 61 -3.43 7.02 1.36
C GLN A 61 -3.46 6.05 0.18
N VAL A 62 -2.30 5.60 -0.26
CA VAL A 62 -2.13 4.71 -1.41
C VAL A 62 -1.16 3.59 -1.09
N ASN A 63 -1.30 2.47 -1.76
CA ASN A 63 -0.31 1.42 -1.88
C ASN A 63 -0.20 1.03 -3.35
N TYR A 64 1.01 0.77 -3.82
CA TYR A 64 1.25 0.36 -5.19
C TYR A 64 1.72 -1.09 -5.24
N MET A 65 1.19 -1.82 -6.21
CA MET A 65 1.71 -3.10 -6.67
C MET A 65 2.24 -2.92 -8.08
N ILE A 66 3.54 -3.17 -8.27
CA ILE A 66 4.24 -2.99 -9.56
C ILE A 66 4.73 -4.34 -10.02
N THR A 67 4.26 -4.79 -11.18
CA THR A 67 4.66 -6.07 -11.75
C THR A 67 5.79 -5.87 -12.76
N ILE A 68 6.84 -6.64 -12.58
CA ILE A 68 7.98 -6.74 -13.49
C ILE A 68 7.86 -8.09 -14.22
N GLY A 69 7.81 -8.04 -15.54
CA GLY A 69 7.77 -9.23 -16.39
C GLY A 69 9.08 -10.01 -16.36
N ALA A 70 9.07 -11.21 -16.91
CA ALA A 70 10.27 -12.04 -17.06
C ALA A 70 11.38 -11.37 -17.92
N ASP A 71 10.99 -10.44 -18.77
CA ASP A 71 11.90 -9.61 -19.59
C ASP A 71 12.54 -8.44 -18.81
N GLY A 72 12.25 -8.30 -17.52
CA GLY A 72 12.78 -7.24 -16.66
C GLY A 72 12.09 -5.88 -16.84
N LYS A 73 11.00 -5.81 -17.61
CA LYS A 73 10.23 -4.58 -17.81
C LYS A 73 8.98 -4.53 -16.95
N MET A 74 8.59 -3.32 -16.57
CA MET A 74 7.34 -3.09 -15.86
C MET A 74 6.15 -3.40 -16.77
N SER A 75 5.36 -4.41 -16.42
CA SER A 75 4.16 -4.80 -17.15
C SER A 75 2.88 -4.20 -16.56
N ALA A 76 2.91 -3.80 -15.29
CA ALA A 76 1.76 -3.17 -14.63
C ALA A 76 2.20 -2.32 -13.44
N LEU A 77 1.55 -1.15 -13.26
CA LEU A 77 1.61 -0.32 -12.06
C LEU A 77 0.19 -0.06 -11.59
N ARG A 78 -0.15 -0.53 -10.38
CA ARG A 78 -1.53 -0.46 -9.87
C ARG A 78 -1.55 0.13 -8.46
N GLN A 79 -2.33 1.20 -8.27
CA GLN A 79 -2.77 1.64 -6.96
C GLN A 79 -3.88 0.70 -6.50
N VAL A 80 -3.72 0.10 -5.31
CA VAL A 80 -4.58 -1.02 -4.88
C VAL A 80 -5.61 -0.66 -3.82
N LEU A 81 -5.50 0.50 -3.14
CA LEU A 81 -6.45 0.92 -2.12
C LEU A 81 -7.66 1.62 -2.76
N LYS A 82 -8.60 0.81 -3.26
CA LYS A 82 -9.81 1.26 -3.93
C LYS A 82 -10.99 0.33 -3.64
N PRO A 83 -12.24 0.85 -3.67
CA PRO A 83 -13.44 0.09 -3.31
C PRO A 83 -13.57 -1.25 -4.06
N SER A 84 -13.20 -1.31 -5.34
CA SER A 84 -13.26 -2.54 -6.13
C SER A 84 -12.35 -3.66 -5.61
N ASN A 85 -11.21 -3.33 -4.99
CA ASN A 85 -10.34 -4.30 -4.36
C ASN A 85 -10.83 -4.67 -2.95
N PHE A 86 -11.37 -3.70 -2.20
CA PHE A 86 -11.94 -3.96 -0.88
C PHE A 86 -13.10 -4.96 -0.94
N ALA A 87 -13.95 -4.85 -1.97
CA ALA A 87 -15.06 -5.78 -2.21
C ALA A 87 -14.62 -7.24 -2.51
N ARG A 88 -13.34 -7.46 -2.80
CA ARG A 88 -12.78 -8.80 -3.05
C ARG A 88 -12.32 -9.50 -1.77
N VAL A 89 -12.20 -8.77 -0.66
CA VAL A 89 -11.81 -9.37 0.62
C VAL A 89 -12.98 -10.19 1.16
N GLU A 90 -12.77 -11.49 1.31
CA GLU A 90 -13.81 -12.43 1.72
C GLU A 90 -13.51 -13.04 3.10
N PRO A 91 -14.53 -13.37 3.89
CA PRO A 91 -14.37 -14.17 5.10
C PRO A 91 -13.59 -15.46 4.81
N GLY A 92 -12.69 -15.83 5.74
CA GLY A 92 -11.85 -17.02 5.62
C GLY A 92 -10.51 -16.79 4.91
N TRP A 93 -10.30 -15.66 4.22
CA TRP A 93 -8.99 -15.31 3.69
C TRP A 93 -7.97 -15.20 4.83
N ASP A 94 -6.73 -15.56 4.57
CA ASP A 94 -5.63 -15.32 5.51
C ASP A 94 -4.99 -13.93 5.33
N LYS A 95 -4.15 -13.56 6.28
CA LYS A 95 -3.44 -12.28 6.28
C LYS A 95 -2.55 -12.10 5.04
N ALA A 96 -1.94 -13.19 4.54
CA ALA A 96 -1.10 -13.14 3.36
C ALA A 96 -1.91 -12.81 2.10
N GLN A 97 -3.10 -13.39 1.95
CA GLN A 97 -4.02 -13.09 0.85
C GLN A 97 -4.48 -11.63 0.89
N VAL A 98 -4.84 -11.11 2.07
CA VAL A 98 -5.25 -9.72 2.24
C VAL A 98 -4.08 -8.77 1.92
N ARG A 99 -2.88 -9.02 2.47
CA ARG A 99 -1.68 -8.22 2.18
C ARG A 99 -1.31 -8.28 0.69
N ARG A 100 -1.43 -9.44 0.07
CA ARG A 100 -1.16 -9.62 -1.36
C ARG A 100 -2.05 -8.73 -2.23
N LEU A 101 -3.30 -8.51 -1.82
CA LEU A 101 -4.27 -7.67 -2.52
C LEU A 101 -4.08 -6.18 -2.23
N LEU A 102 -3.86 -5.80 -0.96
CA LEU A 102 -3.94 -4.41 -0.48
C LEU A 102 -2.59 -3.80 -0.07
N GLY A 103 -1.55 -4.62 0.10
CA GLY A 103 -0.29 -4.20 0.66
C GLY A 103 -0.33 -4.02 2.18
N LEU A 104 0.77 -3.53 2.76
CA LEU A 104 0.87 -3.29 4.19
C LEU A 104 -0.19 -2.30 4.67
N PRO A 105 -0.84 -2.57 5.82
CA PRO A 105 -1.79 -1.65 6.43
C PRO A 105 -1.09 -0.42 7.05
N ALA A 106 -1.86 0.65 7.26
CA ALA A 106 -1.44 1.83 8.02
C ALA A 106 -1.27 1.52 9.50
N LYS A 107 -2.13 0.64 10.02
CA LYS A 107 -2.18 0.30 11.45
C LYS A 107 -2.64 -1.15 11.61
N THR A 108 -2.07 -1.82 12.60
CA THR A 108 -2.55 -3.10 13.10
C THR A 108 -2.86 -2.95 14.59
N GLN A 109 -3.95 -3.52 15.05
CA GLN A 109 -4.38 -3.46 16.44
C GLN A 109 -4.95 -4.79 16.89
N ARG A 110 -4.46 -5.31 18.03
CA ARG A 110 -4.98 -6.53 18.65
C ARG A 110 -5.92 -6.18 19.79
N PHE A 111 -7.05 -6.87 19.83
CA PHE A 111 -8.07 -6.75 20.86
C PHE A 111 -8.15 -8.08 21.65
N GLU A 112 -7.38 -8.17 22.73
CA GLU A 112 -7.21 -9.42 23.51
C GLU A 112 -8.54 -9.95 24.05
N LEU A 113 -9.42 -9.07 24.56
CA LEU A 113 -10.72 -9.48 25.10
C LEU A 113 -11.66 -10.06 24.05
N LYS A 114 -11.54 -9.59 22.80
CA LYS A 114 -12.35 -10.08 21.68
C LYS A 114 -11.68 -11.20 20.91
N GLN A 115 -10.41 -11.45 21.20
CA GLN A 115 -9.60 -12.43 20.46
C GLN A 115 -9.54 -12.09 18.96
N GLU A 116 -9.39 -10.79 18.63
CA GLU A 116 -9.40 -10.28 17.28
C GLU A 116 -8.16 -9.43 17.00
N GLU A 117 -7.75 -9.39 15.74
CA GLU A 117 -6.77 -8.43 15.23
C GLU A 117 -7.39 -7.66 14.07
N VAL A 118 -7.24 -6.33 14.08
CA VAL A 118 -7.78 -5.43 13.04
C VAL A 118 -6.64 -4.78 12.28
N TRP A 119 -6.70 -4.83 10.96
CA TRP A 119 -5.81 -4.13 10.05
C TRP A 119 -6.57 -3.01 9.36
N ASP A 120 -5.99 -1.81 9.38
CA ASP A 120 -6.58 -0.60 8.85
C ASP A 120 -5.75 -0.03 7.69
N TRP A 121 -6.41 0.33 6.60
CA TRP A 121 -5.85 1.09 5.48
C TRP A 121 -6.56 2.42 5.35
N ARG A 122 -5.78 3.50 5.21
CA ARG A 122 -6.30 4.83 4.89
C ARG A 122 -6.37 4.97 3.37
N PHE A 123 -7.46 5.52 2.86
CA PHE A 123 -7.61 5.78 1.43
C PHE A 123 -8.50 7.00 1.18
N ALA A 124 -8.37 7.60 -0.01
CA ALA A 124 -9.24 8.67 -0.48
C ALA A 124 -10.29 8.10 -1.45
N ASP A 125 -11.54 8.51 -1.26
CA ASP A 125 -12.66 8.20 -2.15
C ASP A 125 -13.32 9.53 -2.55
N GLY A 126 -12.97 10.02 -3.74
CA GLY A 126 -13.25 11.40 -4.11
C GLY A 126 -12.53 12.39 -3.18
N GLN A 127 -13.31 13.23 -2.50
CA GLN A 127 -12.79 14.19 -1.52
C GLN A 127 -12.89 13.71 -0.07
N GLU A 128 -13.36 12.50 0.15
CA GLU A 128 -13.51 11.92 1.48
C GLU A 128 -12.31 11.07 1.86
N ASN A 129 -11.80 11.29 3.07
CA ASN A 129 -10.78 10.44 3.67
C ASN A 129 -11.46 9.32 4.43
N LYS A 130 -11.21 8.11 4.00
CA LYS A 130 -11.83 6.89 4.52
C LYS A 130 -10.80 5.92 5.09
N ARG A 131 -11.30 4.96 5.84
CA ARG A 131 -10.56 3.85 6.38
C ARG A 131 -11.27 2.56 5.99
N PHE A 132 -10.53 1.63 5.40
CA PHE A 132 -10.95 0.25 5.22
C PHE A 132 -10.33 -0.60 6.32
N SER A 133 -11.13 -1.35 7.04
CA SER A 133 -10.72 -2.21 8.16
C SER A 133 -11.04 -3.66 7.86
N VAL A 134 -10.10 -4.55 8.16
CA VAL A 134 -10.29 -6.01 8.07
C VAL A 134 -10.04 -6.61 9.46
N THR A 135 -11.01 -7.36 9.95
CA THR A 135 -10.92 -8.07 11.24
C THR A 135 -10.55 -9.53 11.01
N PHE A 136 -9.58 -10.00 11.77
CA PHE A 136 -9.08 -11.38 11.76
C PHE A 136 -9.33 -12.05 13.11
N ASP A 137 -9.64 -13.34 13.09
CA ASP A 137 -9.71 -14.19 14.26
C ASP A 137 -8.31 -14.61 14.77
N THR A 138 -8.27 -15.45 15.82
CA THR A 138 -7.03 -15.96 16.40
C THR A 138 -6.21 -16.84 15.46
N LEU A 139 -6.83 -17.40 14.43
CA LEU A 139 -6.16 -18.19 13.39
C LEU A 139 -5.65 -17.33 12.23
N GLY A 140 -5.84 -16.00 12.30
CA GLY A 140 -5.47 -15.06 11.25
C GLY A 140 -6.37 -15.13 10.03
N ARG A 141 -7.64 -15.54 10.20
CA ARG A 141 -8.65 -15.60 9.14
C ARG A 141 -9.58 -14.41 9.21
N VAL A 142 -9.89 -13.83 8.06
CA VAL A 142 -10.85 -12.73 7.93
C VAL A 142 -12.21 -13.18 8.47
N THR A 143 -12.77 -12.41 9.39
CA THR A 143 -14.14 -12.57 9.90
C THR A 143 -15.07 -11.52 9.34
N SER A 144 -14.58 -10.29 9.15
CA SER A 144 -15.37 -9.19 8.60
C SER A 144 -14.48 -8.10 8.01
N SER A 145 -15.07 -7.23 7.21
CA SER A 145 -14.45 -5.99 6.73
C SER A 145 -15.47 -4.86 6.70
N ALA A 146 -15.00 -3.62 6.84
CA ALA A 146 -15.84 -2.44 6.82
C ALA A 146 -15.10 -1.21 6.30
N THR A 147 -15.82 -0.31 5.64
CA THR A 147 -15.35 1.03 5.28
C THR A 147 -16.02 2.07 6.16
N THR A 148 -15.23 2.97 6.75
CA THR A 148 -15.72 4.06 7.59
C THR A 148 -15.04 5.39 7.19
N LEU A 149 -15.65 6.52 7.57
CA LEU A 149 -14.95 7.80 7.50
C LEU A 149 -13.73 7.78 8.45
N ASN A 150 -12.65 8.41 8.04
CA ASN A 150 -11.45 8.49 8.87
C ASN A 150 -11.65 9.53 9.99
N ALA A 151 -12.03 9.06 11.18
CA ALA A 151 -12.35 9.93 12.33
C ALA A 151 -11.15 10.73 12.86
N GLU A 152 -9.91 10.30 12.57
CA GLU A 152 -8.70 11.01 13.04
C GLU A 152 -8.55 12.40 12.40
N GLU A 153 -9.16 12.63 11.25
CA GLU A 153 -9.16 13.95 10.58
C GLU A 153 -10.33 14.85 11.02
N LEU A 154 -11.40 14.28 11.59
CA LEU A 154 -12.52 15.05 12.11
C LEU A 154 -12.17 15.77 13.42
N GLY A 155 -11.17 15.29 14.17
CA GLY A 155 -10.69 15.87 15.42
C GLY A 155 -9.70 17.04 15.27
N GLN A 156 -9.18 17.31 14.06
CA GLN A 156 -8.21 18.40 13.81
C GLN A 156 -8.86 19.71 13.29
N LYS A 157 -10.17 19.76 13.15
CA LYS A 157 -10.92 20.95 12.76
C LYS A 157 -11.67 21.55 13.98
N GLY A 158 -10.93 21.73 15.07
CA GLY A 158 -11.42 22.42 16.26
C GLY A 158 -10.43 23.48 16.70
#